data_4dd260658ef0fead155d216b189f8c1a
#
_entry.id   4dd260658ef0fead155d216b189f8c1a
#
_cell.length_a   1.000
_cell.length_b   1.000
_cell.length_c   1.000
_cell.angle_alpha   90.00
_cell.angle_beta   90.00
_cell.angle_gamma   90.00
#
_symmetry.space_group_name_H-M   'P 1'
#
loop_
_entity.id
_entity.type
_entity.pdbx_description
1 polymer ?
#
loop_
_entity_poly.entity_id
_entity_poly.type
_entity_poly.pdbx_seq_one_letter_code
_entity_poly.pdbx_strand_id
1 'polypeptide(L)'
;MTRVGIFGGSFNPIHVGHIALAKAILERCELDEIWLMVSPQNPLKQQDDLLDDALRLEMAQLALRDVKGVKASDFEFHLPKPSYTWNTLQRLSTEYPDHRFTLIIGGDNWAHFEHWYHWKDILRNYNVVAYPRNQYPGTIRMPLMEISSTDIRRRICQGKPIDGLVPDAVAQFIMERRLYVEQ
;
A
#
# COMPACT_ATOMS: atom_id res chain seq x y z
N MET A 1 -1.20 -20.47 -13.11
CA MET A 1 -1.99 -19.51 -12.32
C MET A 1 -1.03 -18.57 -11.60
N THR A 2 -1.14 -17.28 -11.86
CA THR A 2 -0.24 -16.26 -11.27
C THR A 2 -0.67 -15.94 -9.84
N ARG A 3 0.28 -16.00 -8.88
CA ARG A 3 0.03 -15.72 -7.47
C ARG A 3 0.35 -14.25 -7.20
N VAL A 4 -0.65 -13.46 -6.87
CA VAL A 4 -0.54 -12.01 -6.73
C VAL A 4 -0.89 -11.58 -5.31
N GLY A 5 0.02 -10.86 -4.67
CA GLY A 5 -0.27 -10.18 -3.41
C GLY A 5 -0.88 -8.80 -3.64
N ILE A 6 -1.97 -8.50 -2.97
CA ILE A 6 -2.60 -7.18 -3.00
C ILE A 6 -2.22 -6.44 -1.73
N PHE A 7 -1.37 -5.44 -1.88
CA PHE A 7 -0.89 -4.60 -0.80
C PHE A 7 -1.50 -3.20 -0.93
N GLY A 8 -2.60 -2.97 -0.23
CA GLY A 8 -3.32 -1.69 -0.25
C GLY A 8 -2.74 -0.68 0.73
N GLY A 9 -2.83 0.58 0.37
CA GLY A 9 -2.43 1.68 1.23
C GLY A 9 -2.61 3.03 0.54
N SER A 10 -2.53 4.10 1.32
CA SER A 10 -2.58 5.46 0.78
C SER A 10 -1.27 5.85 0.10
N PHE A 11 -0.14 5.33 0.56
CA PHE A 11 1.20 5.66 0.02
C PHE A 11 1.40 7.17 -0.14
N ASN A 12 1.41 7.86 0.98
CA ASN A 12 1.33 9.33 1.06
C ASN A 12 2.52 9.97 1.82
N PRO A 13 3.75 9.90 1.31
CA PRO A 13 4.20 9.22 0.11
C PRO A 13 4.59 7.76 0.33
N ILE A 14 4.78 7.03 -0.76
CA ILE A 14 5.50 5.76 -0.76
C ILE A 14 6.94 5.99 -0.25
N HIS A 15 7.47 5.02 0.48
CA HIS A 15 8.81 5.11 1.04
C HIS A 15 9.57 3.78 0.95
N VAL A 16 10.85 3.80 1.32
CA VAL A 16 11.72 2.61 1.23
C VAL A 16 11.24 1.47 2.12
N GLY A 17 10.53 1.76 3.20
CA GLY A 17 9.91 0.75 4.06
C GLY A 17 8.82 -0.05 3.35
N HIS A 18 7.97 0.59 2.57
CA HIS A 18 6.95 -0.08 1.75
C HIS A 18 7.59 -1.02 0.74
N ILE A 19 8.65 -0.58 0.07
CA ILE A 19 9.35 -1.36 -0.95
C ILE A 19 10.04 -2.56 -0.33
N ALA A 20 10.76 -2.37 0.76
CA ALA A 20 11.44 -3.45 1.46
C ALA A 20 10.45 -4.50 1.97
N LEU A 21 9.32 -4.07 2.52
CA LEU A 21 8.25 -4.93 2.99
C LEU A 21 7.65 -5.74 1.84
N ALA A 22 7.32 -5.10 0.73
CA ALA A 22 6.77 -5.77 -0.44
C ALA A 22 7.73 -6.84 -0.98
N LYS A 23 9.01 -6.53 -1.11
CA LYS A 23 10.05 -7.47 -1.56
C LYS A 23 10.17 -8.67 -0.63
N ALA A 24 10.17 -8.43 0.68
CA ALA A 24 10.27 -9.50 1.67
C ALA A 24 9.04 -10.42 1.65
N ILE A 25 7.83 -9.87 1.50
CA ILE A 25 6.60 -10.66 1.42
C ILE A 25 6.54 -11.44 0.11
N LEU A 26 6.96 -10.84 -1.00
CA LEU A 26 7.04 -11.49 -2.31
C LEU A 26 7.83 -12.80 -2.22
N GLU A 27 9.00 -12.73 -1.57
CA GLU A 27 9.88 -13.87 -1.40
C GLU A 27 9.32 -14.88 -0.37
N ARG A 28 8.95 -14.43 0.82
CA ARG A 28 8.51 -15.31 1.93
C ARG A 28 7.21 -16.04 1.65
N CYS A 29 6.30 -15.41 0.92
CA CYS A 29 4.99 -15.99 0.59
C CYS A 29 4.96 -16.66 -0.78
N GLU A 30 6.12 -16.78 -1.43
CA GLU A 30 6.26 -17.41 -2.75
C GLU A 30 5.28 -16.83 -3.77
N LEU A 31 5.10 -15.52 -3.77
CA LEU A 31 4.25 -14.82 -4.72
C LEU A 31 5.01 -14.54 -6.02
N ASP A 32 4.30 -14.47 -7.12
CA ASP A 32 4.88 -14.13 -8.43
C ASP A 32 4.95 -12.61 -8.59
N GLU A 33 3.93 -11.90 -8.09
CA GLU A 33 3.86 -10.44 -8.13
C GLU A 33 3.25 -9.88 -6.84
N ILE A 34 3.57 -8.63 -6.54
CA ILE A 34 2.80 -7.80 -5.60
C ILE A 34 2.30 -6.58 -6.33
N TRP A 35 1.00 -6.32 -6.21
CA TRP A 35 0.38 -5.09 -6.68
C TRP A 35 0.19 -4.15 -5.48
N LEU A 36 0.95 -3.05 -5.50
CA LEU A 36 0.75 -1.95 -4.57
C LEU A 36 -0.51 -1.21 -5.00
N MET A 37 -1.58 -1.45 -4.28
CA MET A 37 -2.90 -0.89 -4.59
C MET A 37 -3.02 0.49 -3.95
N VAL A 38 -2.88 1.54 -4.75
CA VAL A 38 -3.04 2.91 -4.26
C VAL A 38 -4.52 3.15 -3.99
N SER A 39 -4.85 3.42 -2.73
CA SER A 39 -6.24 3.64 -2.31
C SER A 39 -6.67 5.05 -2.66
N PRO A 40 -7.82 5.23 -3.36
CA PRO A 40 -8.37 6.56 -3.58
C PRO A 40 -8.85 7.17 -2.27
N GLN A 41 -8.96 8.50 -2.24
CA GLN A 41 -9.50 9.19 -1.08
C GLN A 41 -10.93 8.70 -0.79
N ASN A 42 -11.16 8.29 0.47
CA ASN A 42 -12.51 7.91 0.91
C ASN A 42 -13.37 9.18 1.05
N PRO A 43 -14.48 9.30 0.30
CA PRO A 43 -15.32 10.49 0.38
C PRO A 43 -15.99 10.67 1.75
N LEU A 44 -16.05 9.61 2.57
CA LEU A 44 -16.61 9.65 3.92
C LEU A 44 -15.58 10.04 4.99
N LYS A 45 -14.30 10.06 4.65
CA LYS A 45 -13.18 10.40 5.54
C LYS A 45 -12.21 11.30 4.79
N GLN A 46 -12.53 12.58 4.71
CA GLN A 46 -11.57 13.53 4.16
C GLN A 46 -10.37 13.63 5.09
N GLN A 47 -9.18 13.53 4.51
CA GLN A 47 -7.92 13.72 5.19
C GLN A 47 -7.22 14.91 4.53
N ASP A 48 -7.05 15.99 5.28
CA ASP A 48 -6.48 17.23 4.75
C ASP A 48 -5.02 17.07 4.31
N ASP A 49 -4.30 16.10 4.88
CA ASP A 49 -2.91 15.78 4.55
C ASP A 49 -2.75 14.72 3.46
N LEU A 50 -3.86 14.19 2.92
CA LEU A 50 -3.83 13.21 1.85
C LEU A 50 -3.66 13.91 0.49
N LEU A 51 -2.53 13.64 -0.16
CA LEU A 51 -2.26 14.16 -1.49
C LEU A 51 -3.22 13.56 -2.51
N ASP A 52 -3.43 14.27 -3.60
CA ASP A 52 -4.26 13.84 -4.72
C ASP A 52 -3.91 12.42 -5.19
N ASP A 53 -4.92 11.63 -5.52
CA ASP A 53 -4.81 10.23 -5.90
C ASP A 53 -3.80 10.03 -7.06
N ALA A 54 -3.89 10.87 -8.08
CA ALA A 54 -3.03 10.79 -9.26
C ALA A 54 -1.55 11.03 -8.92
N LEU A 55 -1.25 11.96 -8.01
CA LEU A 55 0.12 12.26 -7.58
C LEU A 55 0.70 11.12 -6.75
N ARG A 56 -0.09 10.51 -5.88
CA ARG A 56 0.34 9.35 -5.08
C ARG A 56 0.62 8.14 -5.96
N LEU A 57 -0.21 7.92 -6.97
CA LEU A 57 0.02 6.87 -7.97
C LEU A 57 1.31 7.11 -8.75
N GLU A 58 1.54 8.34 -9.21
CA GLU A 58 2.75 8.68 -9.96
C GLU A 58 4.02 8.46 -9.13
N MET A 59 4.02 8.85 -7.87
CA MET A 59 5.14 8.57 -6.96
C MET A 59 5.36 7.07 -6.77
N ALA A 60 4.29 6.29 -6.62
CA ALA A 60 4.40 4.84 -6.50
C ALA A 60 4.97 4.20 -7.78
N GLN A 61 4.55 4.65 -8.94
CA GLN A 61 5.09 4.20 -10.23
C GLN A 61 6.58 4.53 -10.37
N LEU A 62 7.00 5.74 -9.99
CA LEU A 62 8.41 6.14 -9.98
C LEU A 62 9.24 5.27 -9.02
N ALA A 63 8.73 5.03 -7.82
CA ALA A 63 9.41 4.25 -6.80
C ALA A 63 9.61 2.78 -7.20
N LEU A 64 8.70 2.22 -7.97
CA LEU A 64 8.67 0.81 -8.30
C LEU A 64 9.20 0.48 -9.69
N ARG A 65 9.63 1.49 -10.45
CA ARG A 65 10.07 1.32 -11.85
C ARG A 65 11.09 0.20 -12.02
N ASP A 66 12.07 0.12 -11.13
CA ASP A 66 13.16 -0.85 -11.19
C ASP A 66 13.04 -1.96 -10.13
N VAL A 67 11.87 -2.10 -9.51
CA VAL A 67 11.62 -3.13 -8.50
C VAL A 67 10.93 -4.33 -9.15
N LYS A 68 11.69 -5.41 -9.31
CA LYS A 68 11.18 -6.63 -9.96
C LYS A 68 10.08 -7.28 -9.13
N GLY A 69 8.96 -7.62 -9.80
CA GLY A 69 7.86 -8.34 -9.18
C GLY A 69 6.90 -7.48 -8.36
N VAL A 70 7.14 -6.17 -8.25
CA VAL A 70 6.27 -5.24 -7.51
C VAL A 70 5.86 -4.10 -8.44
N LYS A 71 4.57 -3.85 -8.55
CA LYS A 71 4.04 -2.76 -9.38
C LYS A 71 2.94 -1.99 -8.68
N ALA A 72 2.81 -0.70 -9.00
CA ALA A 72 1.72 0.14 -8.54
C ALA A 72 0.45 -0.15 -9.35
N SER A 73 -0.71 -0.10 -8.71
CA SER A 73 -2.01 -0.30 -9.34
C SER A 73 -2.97 0.82 -8.97
N ASP A 74 -3.71 1.29 -9.96
CA ASP A 74 -4.81 2.25 -9.84
C ASP A 74 -6.19 1.57 -9.88
N PHE A 75 -6.24 0.27 -9.71
CA PHE A 75 -7.45 -0.53 -9.91
C PHE A 75 -8.64 0.00 -9.12
N GLU A 76 -8.43 0.38 -7.85
CA GLU A 76 -9.49 0.91 -7.00
C GLU A 76 -9.99 2.31 -7.44
N PHE A 77 -9.23 3.03 -8.26
CA PHE A 77 -9.69 4.34 -8.79
C PHE A 77 -10.94 4.20 -9.67
N HIS A 78 -11.11 3.03 -10.27
CA HIS A 78 -12.20 2.72 -11.21
C HIS A 78 -13.37 1.97 -10.56
N LEU A 79 -13.32 1.77 -9.24
CA LEU A 79 -14.37 1.09 -8.49
C LEU A 79 -15.26 2.09 -7.75
N PRO A 80 -16.52 1.70 -7.43
CA PRO A 80 -17.38 2.52 -6.57
C PRO A 80 -16.73 2.79 -5.22
N LYS A 81 -16.92 3.99 -4.70
CA LYS A 81 -16.38 4.42 -3.40
C LYS A 81 -17.49 4.45 -2.34
N PRO A 82 -17.16 4.11 -1.07
CA PRO A 82 -15.85 3.75 -0.53
C PRO A 82 -15.34 2.39 -1.06
N SER A 83 -14.01 2.26 -1.18
CA SER A 83 -13.38 1.06 -1.73
C SER A 83 -13.25 -0.02 -0.66
N TYR A 84 -14.29 -0.83 -0.50
CA TYR A 84 -14.21 -1.99 0.39
C TYR A 84 -13.34 -3.09 -0.21
N THR A 85 -12.45 -3.64 0.59
CA THR A 85 -11.52 -4.69 0.14
C THR A 85 -12.22 -5.91 -0.45
N TRP A 86 -13.34 -6.33 0.13
CA TRP A 86 -14.15 -7.41 -0.43
C TRP A 86 -14.53 -7.15 -1.89
N ASN A 87 -15.06 -5.96 -2.18
CA ASN A 87 -15.48 -5.58 -3.53
C ASN A 87 -14.28 -5.54 -4.49
N THR A 88 -13.14 -5.02 -4.03
CA THR A 88 -11.90 -5.00 -4.81
C THR A 88 -11.44 -6.41 -5.18
N LEU A 89 -11.39 -7.32 -4.22
CA LEU A 89 -10.98 -8.71 -4.43
C LEU A 89 -11.93 -9.45 -5.38
N GLN A 90 -13.24 -9.22 -5.26
CA GLN A 90 -14.25 -9.80 -6.14
C GLN A 90 -14.07 -9.34 -7.59
N ARG A 91 -13.85 -8.05 -7.78
CA ARG A 91 -13.61 -7.48 -9.13
C ARG A 91 -12.31 -7.98 -9.72
N LEU A 92 -11.24 -8.01 -8.94
CA LEU A 92 -9.96 -8.58 -9.38
C LEU A 92 -10.11 -10.04 -9.82
N SER A 93 -10.81 -10.85 -9.04
CA SER A 93 -11.03 -12.26 -9.38
C SER A 93 -11.84 -12.46 -10.65
N THR A 94 -12.76 -11.54 -10.94
CA THR A 94 -13.57 -11.57 -12.17
C THR A 94 -12.74 -11.12 -13.39
N GLU A 95 -11.94 -10.08 -13.23
CA GLU A 95 -11.15 -9.53 -14.35
C GLU A 95 -9.88 -10.32 -14.65
N TYR A 96 -9.34 -11.00 -13.64
CA TYR A 96 -8.13 -11.82 -13.75
C TYR A 96 -8.39 -13.26 -13.30
N PRO A 97 -9.18 -14.04 -14.05
CA PRO A 97 -9.58 -15.40 -13.64
C PRO A 97 -8.41 -16.38 -13.51
N ASP A 98 -7.27 -16.08 -14.18
CA ASP A 98 -6.06 -16.88 -14.11
C ASP A 98 -5.11 -16.48 -12.97
N HIS A 99 -5.55 -15.57 -12.10
CA HIS A 99 -4.75 -15.11 -10.96
C HIS A 99 -5.35 -15.62 -9.64
N ARG A 100 -4.45 -15.86 -8.68
CA ARG A 100 -4.83 -16.16 -7.31
C ARG A 100 -4.34 -15.02 -6.43
N PHE A 101 -5.27 -14.37 -5.74
CA PHE A 101 -4.98 -13.20 -4.92
C PHE A 101 -4.77 -13.55 -3.45
N THR A 102 -3.76 -12.93 -2.85
CA THR A 102 -3.49 -12.93 -1.42
C THR A 102 -3.59 -11.50 -0.92
N LEU A 103 -4.38 -11.25 0.12
CA LEU A 103 -4.50 -9.94 0.75
C LEU A 103 -3.35 -9.73 1.73
N ILE A 104 -2.65 -8.61 1.62
CA ILE A 104 -1.55 -8.22 2.50
C ILE A 104 -1.98 -7.01 3.33
N ILE A 105 -1.97 -7.13 4.65
CA ILE A 105 -2.38 -6.07 5.58
C ILE A 105 -1.41 -5.96 6.74
N GLY A 106 -1.44 -4.81 7.41
CA GLY A 106 -0.68 -4.64 8.66
C GLY A 106 -1.32 -5.35 9.84
N GLY A 107 -0.51 -5.68 10.87
CA GLY A 107 -0.99 -6.35 12.07
C GLY A 107 -2.07 -5.56 12.82
N ASP A 108 -2.03 -4.24 12.77
CA ASP A 108 -3.08 -3.37 13.32
C ASP A 108 -4.43 -3.58 12.64
N ASN A 109 -4.45 -3.69 11.31
CA ASN A 109 -5.66 -4.05 10.55
C ASN A 109 -6.10 -5.48 10.84
N TRP A 110 -5.16 -6.41 10.98
CA TRP A 110 -5.47 -7.80 11.31
C TRP A 110 -6.15 -7.92 12.67
N ALA A 111 -5.69 -7.16 13.68
CA ALA A 111 -6.30 -7.14 15.00
C ALA A 111 -7.76 -6.66 15.00
N HIS A 112 -8.16 -5.87 14.02
CA HIS A 112 -9.52 -5.32 13.86
C HIS A 112 -10.21 -5.82 12.60
N PHE A 113 -9.74 -6.93 12.02
CA PHE A 113 -10.22 -7.44 10.73
C PHE A 113 -11.70 -7.83 10.74
N GLU A 114 -12.22 -8.24 11.89
CA GLU A 114 -13.63 -8.59 12.06
C GLU A 114 -14.60 -7.39 11.88
N HIS A 115 -14.09 -6.17 11.85
CA HIS A 115 -14.88 -4.98 11.55
C HIS A 115 -14.94 -4.66 10.04
N TRP A 116 -14.23 -5.43 9.22
CA TRP A 116 -14.19 -5.20 7.79
C TRP A 116 -15.44 -5.76 7.10
N TYR A 117 -15.92 -5.05 6.10
CA TYR A 117 -17.04 -5.48 5.26
C TYR A 117 -16.75 -6.86 4.66
N HIS A 118 -17.66 -7.81 4.91
CA HIS A 118 -17.56 -9.21 4.45
C HIS A 118 -16.25 -9.93 4.88
N TRP A 119 -15.73 -9.65 6.07
CA TRP A 119 -14.46 -10.22 6.53
C TRP A 119 -14.43 -11.76 6.53
N LYS A 120 -15.55 -12.41 6.86
CA LYS A 120 -15.66 -13.87 6.83
C LYS A 120 -15.56 -14.43 5.42
N ASP A 121 -16.14 -13.73 4.45
CA ASP A 121 -16.09 -14.14 3.05
C ASP A 121 -14.69 -13.92 2.48
N ILE A 122 -13.98 -12.88 2.90
CA ILE A 122 -12.57 -12.69 2.56
C ILE A 122 -11.75 -13.89 3.04
N LEU A 123 -11.88 -14.27 4.32
CA LEU A 123 -11.13 -15.41 4.88
C LEU A 123 -11.48 -16.75 4.23
N ARG A 124 -12.70 -16.92 3.74
CA ARG A 124 -13.12 -18.16 3.06
C ARG A 124 -12.57 -18.28 1.66
N ASN A 125 -12.38 -17.17 0.97
CA ASN A 125 -12.09 -17.16 -0.46
C ASN A 125 -10.65 -16.75 -0.80
N TYR A 126 -9.94 -16.08 0.11
CA TYR A 126 -8.61 -15.54 -0.12
C TYR A 126 -7.65 -15.86 1.01
N ASN A 127 -6.38 -16.00 0.67
CA ASN A 127 -5.33 -15.99 1.68
C ASN A 127 -5.14 -14.57 2.20
N VAL A 128 -4.93 -14.45 3.51
CA VAL A 128 -4.62 -13.18 4.15
C VAL A 128 -3.28 -13.31 4.87
N VAL A 129 -2.38 -12.39 4.60
CA VAL A 129 -1.07 -12.29 5.24
C VAL A 129 -1.01 -10.96 5.97
N ALA A 130 -0.70 -11.01 7.27
CA ALA A 130 -0.52 -9.81 8.08
C ALA A 130 0.94 -9.68 8.51
N TYR A 131 1.54 -8.53 8.25
CA TYR A 131 2.90 -8.19 8.71
C TYR A 131 2.84 -7.39 10.02
N PRO A 132 3.86 -7.47 10.88
CA PRO A 132 3.89 -6.72 12.14
C PRO A 132 3.84 -5.21 11.87
N ARG A 133 2.95 -4.50 12.56
CA ARG A 133 2.80 -3.05 12.43
C ARG A 133 2.20 -2.45 13.72
N ASN A 134 2.68 -1.26 14.11
CA ASN A 134 2.15 -0.50 15.24
C ASN A 134 2.02 -1.34 16.52
N GLN A 135 3.04 -2.11 16.87
CA GLN A 135 3.09 -3.01 18.02
C GLN A 135 2.14 -4.22 17.94
N TYR A 136 1.36 -4.36 16.88
CA TYR A 136 0.55 -5.54 16.64
C TYR A 136 1.34 -6.60 15.89
N PRO A 137 1.33 -7.85 16.37
CA PRO A 137 1.95 -8.95 15.63
C PRO A 137 1.18 -9.25 14.35
N GLY A 138 1.88 -9.78 13.36
CA GLY A 138 1.25 -10.28 12.15
C GLY A 138 1.06 -11.80 12.19
N THR A 139 0.62 -12.35 11.06
CA THR A 139 0.57 -13.80 10.84
C THR A 139 1.92 -14.35 10.36
N ILE A 140 2.82 -13.46 9.93
CA ILE A 140 4.18 -13.80 9.54
C ILE A 140 5.19 -13.05 10.41
N ARG A 141 6.36 -13.63 10.59
CA ARG A 141 7.45 -13.00 11.35
C ARG A 141 8.31 -12.17 10.41
N MET A 142 8.40 -10.89 10.69
CA MET A 142 9.24 -9.94 9.96
C MET A 142 9.77 -8.88 10.93
N PRO A 143 10.92 -8.25 10.65
CA PRO A 143 11.34 -7.06 11.37
C PRO A 143 10.31 -5.94 11.21
N LEU A 144 10.10 -5.16 12.27
CA LEU A 144 9.29 -3.94 12.21
C LEU A 144 9.97 -2.89 11.31
N MET A 145 9.18 -2.26 10.45
CA MET A 145 9.65 -1.14 9.64
C MET A 145 9.30 0.16 10.36
N GLU A 146 10.33 0.88 10.81
CA GLU A 146 10.18 2.10 11.62
C GLU A 146 9.93 3.37 10.81
N ILE A 147 9.99 3.29 9.48
CA ILE A 147 9.75 4.42 8.59
C ILE A 147 8.24 4.63 8.45
N SER A 148 7.79 5.87 8.59
CA SER A 148 6.38 6.22 8.40
C SER A 148 6.20 7.39 7.43
N SER A 149 5.13 7.35 6.64
CA SER A 149 4.76 8.45 5.74
C SER A 149 4.46 9.73 6.52
N THR A 150 3.86 9.63 7.70
CA THR A 150 3.58 10.76 8.59
C THR A 150 4.87 11.48 8.99
N ASP A 151 5.92 10.75 9.35
CA ASP A 151 7.21 11.34 9.71
C ASP A 151 7.87 12.01 8.49
N ILE A 152 7.77 11.39 7.33
CA ILE A 152 8.30 11.97 6.08
C ILE A 152 7.60 13.29 5.76
N ARG A 153 6.27 13.35 5.82
CA ARG A 153 5.52 14.59 5.59
C ARG A 153 5.90 15.69 6.59
N ARG A 154 6.07 15.32 7.86
CA ARG A 154 6.51 16.25 8.91
C ARG A 154 7.89 16.82 8.61
N ARG A 155 8.83 15.98 8.20
CA ARG A 155 10.19 16.41 7.80
C ARG A 155 10.16 17.40 6.65
N ILE A 156 9.39 17.14 5.63
CA ILE A 156 9.25 18.04 4.48
C ILE A 156 8.69 19.39 4.92
N CYS A 157 7.64 19.39 5.70
CA CYS A 157 7.03 20.61 6.24
C CYS A 157 8.02 21.43 7.08
N GLN A 158 8.91 20.78 7.80
CA GLN A 158 9.95 21.41 8.63
C GLN A 158 11.25 21.76 7.84
N GLY A 159 11.28 21.53 6.55
CA GLY A 159 12.46 21.74 5.72
C GLY A 159 13.62 20.78 6.03
N LYS A 160 13.35 19.64 6.66
CA LYS A 160 14.33 18.61 6.97
C LYS A 160 14.53 17.65 5.80
N PRO A 161 15.74 17.10 5.63
CA PRO A 161 16.03 16.17 4.53
C PRO A 161 15.26 14.84 4.68
N ILE A 162 14.92 14.25 3.55
CA ILE A 162 14.26 12.93 3.45
C ILE A 162 15.12 11.91 2.69
N ASP A 163 16.40 12.23 2.52
CA ASP A 163 17.35 11.34 1.83
C ASP A 163 17.41 9.97 2.50
N GLY A 164 17.36 8.93 1.69
CA GLY A 164 17.35 7.55 2.18
C GLY A 164 16.02 7.07 2.77
N LEU A 165 15.01 7.94 2.93
CA LEU A 165 13.68 7.55 3.41
C LEU A 165 12.72 7.24 2.26
N VAL A 166 12.93 7.86 1.12
CA VAL A 166 12.21 7.59 -0.13
C VAL A 166 13.23 7.34 -1.25
N PRO A 167 12.84 6.65 -2.33
CA PRO A 167 13.71 6.57 -3.51
C PRO A 167 14.06 7.96 -4.05
N ASP A 168 15.25 8.12 -4.61
CA ASP A 168 15.73 9.41 -5.10
C ASP A 168 14.77 10.06 -6.11
N ALA A 169 14.19 9.27 -7.02
CA ALA A 169 13.22 9.75 -7.99
C ALA A 169 11.97 10.33 -7.33
N VAL A 170 11.53 9.74 -6.21
CA VAL A 170 10.38 10.22 -5.43
C VAL A 170 10.76 11.51 -4.69
N ALA A 171 11.95 11.57 -4.08
CA ALA A 171 12.43 12.77 -3.42
C ALA A 171 12.51 13.96 -4.39
N GLN A 172 13.05 13.73 -5.58
CA GLN A 172 13.13 14.74 -6.62
C GLN A 172 11.73 15.21 -7.06
N PHE A 173 10.81 14.29 -7.29
CA PHE A 173 9.43 14.60 -7.65
C PHE A 173 8.73 15.47 -6.59
N ILE A 174 8.90 15.13 -5.31
CA ILE A 174 8.34 15.90 -4.19
C ILE A 174 8.90 17.31 -4.17
N MET A 175 10.23 17.47 -4.33
CA MET A 175 10.90 18.77 -4.32
C MET A 175 10.48 19.64 -5.51
N GLU A 176 10.51 19.10 -6.72
CA GLU A 176 10.19 19.85 -7.94
C GLU A 176 8.73 20.36 -7.95
N ARG A 177 7.82 19.57 -7.39
CA ARG A 177 6.40 19.91 -7.32
C ARG A 177 5.98 20.56 -6.00
N ARG A 178 6.92 20.75 -5.08
CA ARG A 178 6.70 21.37 -3.77
C ARG A 178 5.56 20.72 -2.99
N LEU A 179 5.56 19.38 -2.98
CA LEU A 179 4.53 18.59 -2.29
C LEU A 179 4.79 18.56 -0.78
N TYR A 180 3.74 18.51 0.02
CA TYR A 180 3.80 18.40 1.48
C TYR A 180 4.46 19.58 2.21
N VAL A 181 4.65 20.70 1.57
CA VAL A 181 5.31 21.88 2.18
C VAL A 181 4.39 22.66 3.12
N GLU A 182 3.07 22.49 2.98
CA GLU A 182 2.05 23.09 3.84
C GLU A 182 1.27 21.98 4.56
N GLN A 183 0.92 22.25 5.80
CA GLN A 183 0.02 21.41 6.61
C GLN A 183 -1.25 22.19 6.92
#